data_00c129e982d365df55a32e9982949785
#
_entry.id   00c129e982d365df55a32e9982949785
#
_cell.length_a   1.000
_cell.length_b   1.000
_cell.length_c   1.000
_cell.angle_alpha   90.00
_cell.angle_beta   90.00
_cell.angle_gamma   90.00
#
_symmetry.space_group_name_H-M   'P 1'
#
loop_
_entity.id
_entity.type
_entity.pdbx_description
1 polymer ?
#
loop_
_entity_poly.entity_id
_entity_poly.type
_entity_poly.pdbx_seq_one_letter_code
_entity_poly.pdbx_strand_id
1 'polypeptide(L)'
;MNDAYHCVMKYPIENLTSLEFTDVTERPGSIFLAGPCPREDFDSDWRIEAEKILDSLGFKGVIFNPTNRHFKELISKLNGDKERAREMQVEWERRAMHYASVIVFWIPRSEKLPARTTNYEFGEWYKKPGTVFGWPDDSIHNEYPGLKLREQKRDHFRTLEDTLKAAVELISGRDPNVFFTSDTHFGQQRTLELSRRPFVDVEEMDLTMISNWNKTVTNNDIVFHAGDFCDPDNLPLLQRMLLSLNFSELNWTLGNYDREIKNEIVKIVNSISSVRKIRLYDNTQNEFAKISCAGHNYVVVHEPCDLEYDVKDHLFLYGHIHGRAFAKRNGFDLATDYHRYTPISIDDVAWFTNAMRYWDENVYTDRVNPGKHQ
;
A
#
# COMPACT_ATOMS: atom_id res chain seq x y z
N MET A 1 1.80 29.02 12.50
CA MET A 1 2.84 28.50 11.58
C MET A 1 2.32 27.17 11.12
N ASN A 2 2.02 27.07 9.85
CA ASN A 2 1.27 25.93 9.28
C ASN A 2 2.21 24.77 9.05
N ASP A 3 2.02 23.71 9.82
CA ASP A 3 2.77 22.45 9.71
C ASP A 3 2.11 21.47 8.73
N ALA A 4 1.63 21.97 7.58
CA ALA A 4 1.33 21.12 6.46
C ALA A 4 2.66 20.72 5.83
N TYR A 5 3.05 19.46 5.99
CA TYR A 5 4.30 18.95 5.42
C TYR A 5 4.11 18.78 3.91
N HIS A 6 4.53 19.83 3.18
CA HIS A 6 4.59 19.77 1.73
C HIS A 6 5.82 18.95 1.33
N CYS A 7 5.61 17.74 0.84
CA CYS A 7 6.61 17.09 0.03
C CYS A 7 6.56 17.67 -1.40
N VAL A 8 6.90 18.95 -1.51
CA VAL A 8 7.30 19.51 -2.78
C VAL A 8 8.55 18.76 -3.21
N MET A 9 8.57 18.30 -4.45
CA MET A 9 9.69 17.62 -5.05
C MET A 9 11.03 18.30 -4.68
N LYS A 10 11.64 17.88 -3.55
CA LYS A 10 13.02 18.24 -3.24
C LYS A 10 13.89 17.24 -3.96
N TYR A 11 14.53 17.69 -5.03
CA TYR A 11 15.58 16.93 -5.68
C TYR A 11 16.83 16.89 -4.81
N PRO A 12 17.24 15.75 -4.32
CA PRO A 12 18.63 15.38 -4.32
C PRO A 12 18.85 14.53 -5.59
N ILE A 13 19.67 15.03 -6.48
CA ILE A 13 20.00 14.39 -7.76
C ILE A 13 20.67 13.03 -7.56
N GLU A 14 21.17 12.75 -6.37
CA GLU A 14 22.01 11.60 -6.07
C GLU A 14 21.27 10.36 -5.53
N ASN A 15 20.01 10.45 -5.15
CA ASN A 15 19.26 9.29 -4.63
C ASN A 15 17.78 9.35 -4.96
N LEU A 16 17.41 9.03 -6.20
CA LEU A 16 16.01 8.73 -6.59
C LEU A 16 15.42 7.50 -5.89
N THR A 17 16.23 6.77 -5.15
CA THR A 17 15.83 5.65 -4.32
C THR A 17 15.32 6.08 -2.94
N SER A 18 15.59 7.31 -2.52
CA SER A 18 15.07 7.89 -1.29
C SER A 18 14.05 8.97 -1.63
N LEU A 19 12.77 8.64 -1.57
CA LEU A 19 11.80 9.60 -1.08
C LEU A 19 12.31 9.93 0.33
N GLU A 20 13.13 10.98 0.48
CA GLU A 20 13.54 11.45 1.79
C GLU A 20 12.29 11.97 2.48
N PHE A 21 11.68 11.11 3.24
CA PHE A 21 10.66 11.46 4.21
C PHE A 21 11.39 12.01 5.44
N THR A 22 11.95 13.21 5.30
CA THR A 22 12.49 13.93 6.45
C THR A 22 11.33 14.34 7.36
N ASP A 23 11.38 13.87 8.60
CA ASP A 23 10.56 14.29 9.75
C ASP A 23 9.04 14.11 9.63
N VAL A 24 8.57 12.89 9.38
CA VAL A 24 7.14 12.57 9.51
C VAL A 24 6.90 11.84 10.82
N THR A 25 6.73 12.59 11.90
CA THR A 25 6.46 12.04 13.23
C THR A 25 5.02 11.55 13.42
N GLU A 26 4.07 12.06 12.62
CA GLU A 26 2.68 11.60 12.59
C GLU A 26 2.19 11.63 11.13
N ARG A 27 1.83 10.48 10.56
CA ARG A 27 1.35 10.38 9.17
C ARG A 27 -0.13 10.02 9.13
N PRO A 28 -1.05 10.97 8.96
CA PRO A 28 -2.45 10.66 8.70
C PRO A 28 -2.73 10.23 7.25
N GLY A 29 -1.73 9.76 6.50
CA GLY A 29 -1.85 9.35 5.11
C GLY A 29 -1.15 10.28 4.11
N SER A 30 -1.31 9.99 2.82
CA SER A 30 -0.71 10.78 1.75
C SER A 30 -1.63 10.92 0.55
N ILE A 31 -1.55 12.07 -0.13
CA ILE A 31 -2.36 12.40 -1.31
C ILE A 31 -1.43 12.77 -2.47
N PHE A 32 -1.62 12.11 -3.62
CA PHE A 32 -0.99 12.55 -4.87
C PHE A 32 -1.97 13.40 -5.68
N LEU A 33 -1.54 14.59 -6.11
CA LEU A 33 -2.35 15.53 -6.89
C LEU A 33 -2.14 15.33 -8.38
N ALA A 34 -2.84 14.35 -8.97
CA ALA A 34 -2.81 14.05 -10.40
C ALA A 34 -3.70 15.00 -11.20
N GLY A 35 -3.21 15.43 -12.36
CA GLY A 35 -3.96 16.33 -13.25
C GLY A 35 -3.04 17.18 -14.11
N PRO A 36 -3.60 18.00 -14.99
CA PRO A 36 -2.79 18.79 -15.91
C PRO A 36 -1.92 19.81 -15.17
N CYS A 37 -0.67 19.95 -15.63
CA CYS A 37 0.26 20.97 -15.16
C CYS A 37 0.32 22.14 -16.17
N PRO A 38 0.29 23.38 -15.71
CA PRO A 38 0.55 24.53 -16.56
C PRO A 38 2.00 24.47 -17.07
N ARG A 39 2.23 24.93 -18.31
CA ARG A 39 3.58 24.87 -18.93
C ARG A 39 4.40 26.11 -18.69
N GLU A 40 3.77 27.26 -18.51
CA GLU A 40 4.42 28.57 -18.45
C GLU A 40 3.98 29.41 -17.26
N ASP A 41 2.72 29.36 -16.91
CA ASP A 41 2.13 30.13 -15.80
C ASP A 41 1.86 29.20 -14.60
N PHE A 42 2.89 28.98 -13.80
CA PHE A 42 2.80 28.13 -12.60
C PHE A 42 1.96 28.76 -11.49
N ASP A 43 1.67 30.05 -11.54
CA ASP A 43 0.84 30.73 -10.55
C ASP A 43 -0.65 30.45 -10.76
N SER A 44 -1.03 29.96 -11.95
CA SER A 44 -2.37 29.47 -12.27
C SER A 44 -2.56 27.97 -11.99
N ASP A 45 -1.59 27.30 -11.37
CA ASP A 45 -1.69 25.86 -11.05
C ASP A 45 -2.77 25.64 -9.98
N TRP A 46 -3.77 24.83 -10.31
CA TRP A 46 -4.86 24.46 -9.42
C TRP A 46 -4.39 23.79 -8.12
N ARG A 47 -3.17 23.25 -8.10
CA ARG A 47 -2.58 22.61 -6.91
C ARG A 47 -2.29 23.59 -5.78
N ILE A 48 -2.08 24.87 -6.13
CA ILE A 48 -1.93 25.93 -5.11
C ILE A 48 -3.22 26.08 -4.30
N GLU A 49 -4.37 26.01 -4.98
CA GLU A 49 -5.67 26.06 -4.31
C GLU A 49 -5.96 24.75 -3.59
N ALA A 50 -5.60 23.61 -4.20
CA ALA A 50 -5.74 22.31 -3.56
C ALA A 50 -5.01 22.22 -2.21
N GLU A 51 -3.78 22.74 -2.12
CA GLU A 51 -3.00 22.77 -0.89
C GLU A 51 -3.68 23.62 0.20
N LYS A 52 -4.24 24.78 -0.16
CA LYS A 52 -5.00 25.63 0.79
C LYS A 52 -6.27 24.93 1.28
N ILE A 53 -7.00 24.27 0.40
CA ILE A 53 -8.22 23.52 0.76
C ILE A 53 -7.84 22.37 1.70
N LEU A 54 -6.80 21.58 1.38
CA LEU A 54 -6.33 20.50 2.26
C LEU A 54 -5.93 21.02 3.66
N ASP A 55 -5.27 22.16 3.73
CA ASP A 55 -4.95 22.81 5.02
C ASP A 55 -6.23 23.22 5.77
N SER A 56 -7.21 23.80 5.07
CA SER A 56 -8.49 24.19 5.67
C SER A 56 -9.32 22.99 6.16
N LEU A 57 -9.19 21.83 5.49
CA LEU A 57 -9.77 20.55 5.91
C LEU A 57 -9.02 19.90 7.08
N GLY A 58 -7.93 20.51 7.55
CA GLY A 58 -7.11 19.99 8.64
C GLY A 58 -6.25 18.79 8.26
N PHE A 59 -6.01 18.54 6.97
CA PHE A 59 -5.16 17.44 6.52
C PHE A 59 -3.70 17.71 6.92
N LYS A 60 -3.10 16.78 7.66
CA LYS A 60 -1.72 16.84 8.16
C LYS A 60 -0.78 15.83 7.49
N GLY A 61 -1.26 15.14 6.48
CA GLY A 61 -0.51 14.14 5.75
C GLY A 61 0.45 14.69 4.71
N VAL A 62 1.05 13.78 3.97
CA VAL A 62 1.99 14.10 2.89
C VAL A 62 1.23 14.44 1.60
N ILE A 63 1.61 15.53 0.93
CA ILE A 63 1.09 15.93 -0.37
C ILE A 63 2.19 15.71 -1.42
N PHE A 64 1.95 14.79 -2.36
CA PHE A 64 2.78 14.62 -3.53
C PHE A 64 2.29 15.55 -4.64
N ASN A 65 3.02 16.63 -4.85
CA ASN A 65 2.72 17.62 -5.89
C ASN A 65 3.72 17.48 -7.05
N PRO A 66 3.28 17.03 -8.26
CA PRO A 66 4.16 16.81 -9.41
C PRO A 66 4.57 18.10 -10.13
N THR A 67 4.10 19.28 -9.71
CA THR A 67 4.49 20.53 -10.33
C THR A 67 5.94 20.84 -10.11
N ASN A 68 6.73 20.75 -11.18
CA ASN A 68 8.17 20.99 -11.12
C ASN A 68 8.54 22.39 -11.60
N ARG A 69 8.54 23.35 -10.69
CA ARG A 69 8.97 24.74 -10.96
C ARG A 69 10.48 24.84 -11.30
N HIS A 70 11.27 23.84 -10.89
CA HIS A 70 12.72 23.80 -11.04
C HIS A 70 13.20 22.89 -12.19
N PHE A 71 12.30 22.51 -13.11
CA PHE A 71 12.65 21.61 -14.21
C PHE A 71 13.81 22.13 -15.09
N LYS A 72 13.90 23.45 -15.30
CA LYS A 72 15.02 24.08 -16.03
C LYS A 72 16.35 23.93 -15.27
N GLU A 73 16.32 24.04 -13.95
CA GLU A 73 17.49 23.84 -13.10
C GLU A 73 17.96 22.38 -13.14
N LEU A 74 17.01 21.43 -13.12
CA LEU A 74 17.31 20.01 -13.28
C LEU A 74 18.01 19.75 -14.61
N ILE A 75 17.50 20.29 -15.72
CA ILE A 75 18.14 20.18 -17.03
C ILE A 75 19.57 20.73 -16.97
N SER A 76 19.76 21.90 -16.35
CA SER A 76 21.10 22.50 -16.20
C SER A 76 22.05 21.61 -15.41
N LYS A 77 21.59 21.03 -14.31
CA LYS A 77 22.36 20.09 -13.48
C LYS A 77 22.72 18.79 -14.21
N LEU A 78 21.89 18.39 -15.17
CA LEU A 78 22.13 17.25 -16.05
C LEU A 78 22.88 17.63 -17.35
N ASN A 79 23.64 18.72 -17.34
CA ASN A 79 24.43 19.19 -18.49
C ASN A 79 23.59 19.40 -19.77
N GLY A 80 22.33 19.79 -19.63
CA GLY A 80 21.42 20.04 -20.75
C GLY A 80 20.62 18.81 -21.21
N ASP A 81 20.76 17.67 -20.57
CA ASP A 81 20.05 16.44 -20.93
C ASP A 81 18.57 16.53 -20.51
N LYS A 82 17.73 16.93 -21.46
CA LYS A 82 16.28 17.08 -21.28
C LYS A 82 15.55 15.75 -21.22
N GLU A 83 16.06 14.74 -21.90
CA GLU A 83 15.46 13.42 -21.94
C GLU A 83 15.60 12.76 -20.56
N ARG A 84 16.81 12.75 -20.03
CA ARG A 84 17.08 12.26 -18.68
C ARG A 84 16.26 13.00 -17.61
N ALA A 85 16.14 14.32 -17.71
CA ALA A 85 15.32 15.10 -16.79
C ALA A 85 13.83 14.69 -16.82
N ARG A 86 13.30 14.36 -18.00
CA ARG A 86 11.92 13.86 -18.15
C ARG A 86 11.77 12.45 -17.59
N GLU A 87 12.70 11.56 -17.87
CA GLU A 87 12.71 10.21 -17.30
C GLU A 87 12.66 10.27 -15.78
N MET A 88 13.50 11.09 -15.16
CA MET A 88 13.54 11.28 -13.72
C MET A 88 12.22 11.81 -13.17
N GLN A 89 11.57 12.76 -13.86
CA GLN A 89 10.27 13.30 -13.49
C GLN A 89 9.20 12.21 -13.53
N VAL A 90 9.10 11.47 -14.63
CA VAL A 90 8.12 10.40 -14.83
C VAL A 90 8.31 9.29 -13.80
N GLU A 91 9.55 8.91 -13.54
CA GLU A 91 9.87 7.90 -12.55
C GLU A 91 9.45 8.32 -11.14
N TRP A 92 9.71 9.58 -10.76
CA TRP A 92 9.27 10.12 -9.49
C TRP A 92 7.73 10.11 -9.38
N GLU A 93 7.01 10.59 -10.42
CA GLU A 93 5.55 10.59 -10.46
C GLU A 93 4.99 9.18 -10.32
N ARG A 94 5.55 8.22 -11.07
CA ARG A 94 5.17 6.80 -10.98
C ARG A 94 5.31 6.27 -9.56
N ARG A 95 6.47 6.47 -8.92
CA ARG A 95 6.70 6.02 -7.54
C ARG A 95 5.79 6.73 -6.56
N ALA A 96 5.65 8.03 -6.66
CA ALA A 96 4.80 8.81 -5.75
C ALA A 96 3.33 8.37 -5.82
N MET A 97 2.79 8.07 -7.01
CA MET A 97 1.44 7.50 -7.16
C MET A 97 1.30 6.13 -6.49
N HIS A 98 2.33 5.29 -6.52
CA HIS A 98 2.31 4.00 -5.82
C HIS A 98 2.37 4.17 -4.30
N TYR A 99 3.16 5.10 -3.80
CA TYR A 99 3.27 5.38 -2.36
C TYR A 99 2.06 6.11 -1.78
N ALA A 100 1.31 6.87 -2.59
CA ALA A 100 0.17 7.63 -2.11
C ALA A 100 -0.95 6.73 -1.56
N SER A 101 -1.51 7.11 -0.41
CA SER A 101 -2.73 6.49 0.13
C SER A 101 -3.92 6.76 -0.76
N VAL A 102 -4.01 7.98 -1.30
CA VAL A 102 -5.06 8.38 -2.25
C VAL A 102 -4.45 9.17 -3.40
N ILE A 103 -4.88 8.88 -4.63
CA ILE A 103 -4.58 9.69 -5.80
C ILE A 103 -5.82 10.51 -6.14
N VAL A 104 -5.68 11.81 -6.11
CA VAL A 104 -6.72 12.77 -6.55
C VAL A 104 -6.47 13.12 -8.00
N PHE A 105 -7.40 12.78 -8.88
CA PHE A 105 -7.43 13.25 -10.25
C PHE A 105 -8.35 14.47 -10.35
N TRP A 106 -7.76 15.67 -10.42
CA TRP A 106 -8.47 16.88 -10.76
C TRP A 106 -8.14 17.29 -12.18
N ILE A 107 -9.14 17.27 -13.08
CA ILE A 107 -8.93 17.38 -14.53
C ILE A 107 -9.70 18.58 -15.13
N PRO A 108 -9.32 19.83 -14.81
CA PRO A 108 -9.94 21.05 -15.34
C PRO A 108 -9.41 21.33 -16.76
N ARG A 109 -9.87 20.58 -17.75
CA ARG A 109 -9.38 20.70 -19.13
C ARG A 109 -9.89 21.95 -19.80
N SER A 110 -9.00 22.55 -20.58
CA SER A 110 -9.29 23.63 -21.50
C SER A 110 -8.40 23.52 -22.76
N GLU A 111 -8.62 24.34 -23.76
CA GLU A 111 -7.72 24.38 -24.93
C GLU A 111 -6.27 24.66 -24.55
N LYS A 112 -6.04 25.50 -23.53
CA LYS A 112 -4.70 25.83 -23.02
C LYS A 112 -4.14 24.75 -22.11
N LEU A 113 -5.00 23.91 -21.52
CA LEU A 113 -4.64 22.87 -20.55
C LEU A 113 -5.21 21.51 -20.95
N PRO A 114 -4.71 20.86 -22.01
CA PRO A 114 -5.35 19.69 -22.63
C PRO A 114 -5.20 18.37 -21.84
N ALA A 115 -4.43 18.34 -20.75
CA ALA A 115 -4.25 17.17 -19.87
C ALA A 115 -3.85 15.87 -20.60
N ARG A 116 -2.93 15.92 -21.55
CA ARG A 116 -2.57 14.76 -22.39
C ARG A 116 -1.94 13.63 -21.59
N THR A 117 -0.96 13.95 -20.74
CA THR A 117 -0.28 12.98 -19.86
C THR A 117 -1.23 12.41 -18.82
N THR A 118 -2.11 13.23 -18.26
CA THR A 118 -3.14 12.81 -17.31
C THR A 118 -4.04 11.69 -17.87
N ASN A 119 -4.21 11.58 -19.19
CA ASN A 119 -4.98 10.48 -19.78
C ASN A 119 -4.29 9.12 -19.60
N TYR A 120 -2.96 9.08 -19.69
CA TYR A 120 -2.20 7.84 -19.47
C TYR A 120 -2.30 7.43 -18.00
N GLU A 121 -2.07 8.37 -17.09
CA GLU A 121 -2.22 8.16 -15.65
C GLU A 121 -3.64 7.71 -15.29
N PHE A 122 -4.66 8.41 -15.81
CA PHE A 122 -6.06 8.03 -15.63
C PHE A 122 -6.32 6.59 -16.14
N GLY A 123 -5.83 6.25 -17.32
CA GLY A 123 -5.98 4.90 -17.91
C GLY A 123 -5.39 3.80 -17.05
N GLU A 124 -4.29 4.07 -16.36
CA GLU A 124 -3.64 3.14 -15.44
C GLU A 124 -4.39 2.99 -14.11
N TRP A 125 -4.95 4.09 -13.59
CA TRP A 125 -5.42 4.17 -12.22
C TRP A 125 -6.95 4.14 -12.05
N TYR A 126 -7.78 4.37 -13.09
CA TYR A 126 -9.23 4.53 -12.91
C TYR A 126 -9.95 3.31 -12.35
N LYS A 127 -9.37 2.11 -12.46
CA LYS A 127 -9.90 0.86 -11.90
C LYS A 127 -9.37 0.55 -10.50
N LYS A 128 -8.31 1.21 -10.08
CA LYS A 128 -7.63 0.90 -8.83
C LYS A 128 -8.33 1.56 -7.65
N PRO A 129 -8.34 0.95 -6.47
CA PRO A 129 -8.82 1.59 -5.25
C PRO A 129 -7.93 2.78 -4.88
N GLY A 130 -8.38 3.57 -3.89
CA GLY A 130 -7.62 4.73 -3.43
C GLY A 130 -7.47 5.83 -4.49
N THR A 131 -8.44 5.97 -5.39
CA THR A 131 -8.47 7.05 -6.39
C THR A 131 -9.76 7.85 -6.31
N VAL A 132 -9.66 9.17 -6.39
CA VAL A 132 -10.81 10.10 -6.41
C VAL A 132 -10.71 10.94 -7.68
N PHE A 133 -11.86 11.20 -8.32
CA PHE A 133 -11.90 11.90 -9.59
C PHE A 133 -12.80 13.13 -9.51
N GLY A 134 -12.35 14.24 -10.10
CA GLY A 134 -13.11 15.44 -10.19
C GLY A 134 -12.71 16.29 -11.40
N TRP A 135 -13.68 17.04 -11.92
CA TRP A 135 -13.50 18.10 -12.93
C TRP A 135 -14.71 19.02 -12.92
N PRO A 136 -14.55 20.32 -13.25
CA PRO A 136 -15.65 21.25 -13.30
C PRO A 136 -16.56 20.99 -14.52
N ASP A 137 -17.80 21.41 -14.44
CA ASP A 137 -18.81 21.16 -15.49
C ASP A 137 -18.46 21.79 -16.87
N ASP A 138 -17.67 22.85 -16.87
CA ASP A 138 -17.17 23.52 -18.08
C ASP A 138 -15.88 22.90 -18.64
N SER A 139 -15.38 21.84 -18.03
CA SER A 139 -14.18 21.13 -18.50
C SER A 139 -14.47 20.34 -19.76
N ILE A 140 -13.70 20.58 -20.79
CA ILE A 140 -13.88 19.95 -22.12
C ILE A 140 -13.25 18.55 -22.18
N HIS A 141 -13.75 17.68 -23.05
CA HIS A 141 -13.17 16.38 -23.39
C HIS A 141 -13.00 15.40 -22.20
N ASN A 142 -13.89 15.48 -21.19
CA ASN A 142 -13.96 14.53 -20.08
C ASN A 142 -15.09 13.48 -20.23
N GLU A 143 -15.76 13.43 -21.39
CA GLU A 143 -16.84 12.47 -21.67
C GLU A 143 -16.32 11.03 -21.59
N TYR A 144 -15.18 10.74 -22.20
CA TYR A 144 -14.60 9.40 -22.19
C TYR A 144 -14.13 8.96 -20.79
N PRO A 145 -13.36 9.74 -20.01
CA PRO A 145 -13.13 9.46 -18.60
C PRO A 145 -14.40 9.20 -17.81
N GLY A 146 -15.44 10.03 -17.98
CA GLY A 146 -16.73 9.86 -17.31
C GLY A 146 -17.43 8.55 -17.66
N LEU A 147 -17.39 8.13 -18.95
CA LEU A 147 -17.89 6.80 -19.35
C LEU A 147 -17.14 5.68 -18.65
N LYS A 148 -15.80 5.76 -18.58
CA LYS A 148 -14.97 4.75 -17.93
C LYS A 148 -15.24 4.64 -16.43
N LEU A 149 -15.48 5.74 -15.74
CA LEU A 149 -15.86 5.73 -14.33
C LEU A 149 -17.23 5.06 -14.12
N ARG A 150 -18.23 5.37 -14.95
CA ARG A 150 -19.56 4.74 -14.89
C ARG A 150 -19.51 3.22 -15.11
N GLU A 151 -18.65 2.73 -16.02
CA GLU A 151 -18.39 1.29 -16.18
C GLU A 151 -17.93 0.63 -14.88
N GLN A 152 -17.22 1.36 -14.02
CA GLN A 152 -16.76 0.93 -12.70
C GLN A 152 -17.76 1.26 -11.58
N LYS A 153 -18.98 1.73 -11.89
CA LYS A 153 -19.97 2.22 -10.91
C LYS A 153 -19.42 3.35 -10.03
N ARG A 154 -18.57 4.20 -10.60
CA ARG A 154 -17.94 5.37 -9.98
C ARG A 154 -18.42 6.63 -10.68
N ASP A 155 -18.32 7.75 -9.97
CA ASP A 155 -18.60 9.07 -10.52
C ASP A 155 -17.43 10.03 -10.22
N HIS A 156 -17.56 11.27 -10.64
CA HIS A 156 -16.61 12.34 -10.37
C HIS A 156 -17.27 13.47 -9.61
N PHE A 157 -16.47 14.19 -8.84
CA PHE A 157 -16.89 15.42 -8.17
C PHE A 157 -16.79 16.62 -9.15
N ARG A 158 -17.60 17.66 -8.90
CA ARG A 158 -17.67 18.83 -9.80
C ARG A 158 -16.87 20.01 -9.28
N THR A 159 -16.48 19.98 -8.03
CA THR A 159 -15.62 20.99 -7.40
C THR A 159 -14.33 20.39 -6.91
N LEU A 160 -13.27 21.21 -6.88
CA LEU A 160 -11.98 20.80 -6.31
C LEU A 160 -12.13 20.49 -4.82
N GLU A 161 -12.91 21.31 -4.11
CA GLU A 161 -13.16 21.15 -2.67
C GLU A 161 -13.81 19.79 -2.35
N ASP A 162 -14.90 19.42 -3.04
CA ASP A 162 -15.57 18.14 -2.81
C ASP A 162 -14.66 16.95 -3.17
N THR A 163 -13.85 17.11 -4.22
CA THR A 163 -12.87 16.08 -4.63
C THR A 163 -11.84 15.84 -3.54
N LEU A 164 -11.30 16.91 -2.96
CA LEU A 164 -10.30 16.82 -1.90
C LEU A 164 -10.91 16.36 -0.58
N LYS A 165 -12.12 16.80 -0.25
CA LYS A 165 -12.86 16.33 0.92
C LYS A 165 -13.08 14.82 0.87
N ALA A 166 -13.54 14.30 -0.27
CA ALA A 166 -13.67 12.84 -0.46
C ALA A 166 -12.33 12.10 -0.31
N ALA A 167 -11.22 12.68 -0.75
CA ALA A 167 -9.89 12.10 -0.56
C ALA A 167 -9.47 12.06 0.91
N VAL A 168 -9.73 13.13 1.66
CA VAL A 168 -9.46 13.18 3.10
C VAL A 168 -10.35 12.19 3.86
N GLU A 169 -11.62 12.06 3.48
CA GLU A 169 -12.56 11.09 4.05
C GLU A 169 -12.13 9.65 3.81
N LEU A 170 -11.57 9.32 2.63
CA LEU A 170 -11.00 8.00 2.37
C LEU A 170 -9.81 7.66 3.28
N ILE A 171 -9.05 8.68 3.70
CA ILE A 171 -7.89 8.49 4.57
C ILE A 171 -8.29 8.40 6.04
N SER A 172 -9.24 9.24 6.48
CA SER A 172 -9.56 9.46 7.90
C SER A 172 -10.97 9.03 8.30
N GLY A 173 -11.84 8.78 7.34
CA GLY A 173 -13.28 8.68 7.56
C GLY A 173 -13.81 7.31 7.99
N ARG A 174 -12.96 6.31 8.20
CA ARG A 174 -13.40 4.99 8.68
C ARG A 174 -12.82 4.67 10.06
N ASP A 175 -13.56 3.90 10.82
CA ASP A 175 -13.06 3.30 12.06
C ASP A 175 -11.82 2.46 11.79
N PRO A 176 -10.88 2.40 12.76
CA PRO A 176 -9.71 1.54 12.66
C PRO A 176 -10.11 0.09 12.35
N ASN A 177 -9.46 -0.52 11.39
CA ASN A 177 -9.68 -1.91 11.02
C ASN A 177 -8.41 -2.72 11.27
N VAL A 178 -8.55 -4.04 11.23
CA VAL A 178 -7.44 -4.98 11.37
C VAL A 178 -7.19 -5.66 10.04
N PHE A 179 -5.93 -5.69 9.62
CA PHE A 179 -5.47 -6.32 8.39
C PHE A 179 -4.43 -7.39 8.65
N PHE A 180 -4.34 -8.33 7.74
CA PHE A 180 -3.42 -9.45 7.79
C PHE A 180 -2.70 -9.63 6.45
N THR A 181 -1.43 -10.03 6.51
CA THR A 181 -0.63 -10.41 5.34
C THR A 181 0.59 -11.22 5.77
N SER A 182 1.30 -11.80 4.84
CA SER A 182 2.55 -12.53 5.05
C SER A 182 3.40 -12.56 3.80
N ASP A 183 4.68 -12.92 3.95
CA ASP A 183 5.60 -13.26 2.86
C ASP A 183 5.69 -12.17 1.79
N THR A 184 5.81 -10.93 2.23
CA THR A 184 5.96 -9.80 1.31
C THR A 184 7.30 -9.86 0.58
N HIS A 185 8.39 -10.23 1.27
CA HIS A 185 9.73 -10.34 0.69
C HIS A 185 10.13 -9.13 -0.15
N PHE A 186 9.88 -7.93 0.36
CA PHE A 186 10.27 -6.70 -0.35
C PHE A 186 11.75 -6.74 -0.74
N GLY A 187 12.04 -6.45 -2.01
CA GLY A 187 13.39 -6.40 -2.55
C GLY A 187 14.00 -7.75 -2.92
N GLN A 188 13.31 -8.88 -2.71
CA GLN A 188 13.90 -10.21 -2.85
C GLN A 188 13.68 -10.85 -4.24
N GLN A 189 14.71 -10.84 -5.07
CA GLN A 189 14.70 -11.46 -6.40
C GLN A 189 14.41 -12.97 -6.33
N ARG A 190 15.00 -13.67 -5.36
CA ARG A 190 14.83 -15.12 -5.20
C ARG A 190 13.37 -15.52 -5.05
N THR A 191 12.57 -14.79 -4.24
CA THR A 191 11.16 -15.10 -4.04
C THR A 191 10.32 -14.80 -5.28
N LEU A 192 10.63 -13.73 -6.02
CA LEU A 192 10.01 -13.44 -7.30
C LEU A 192 10.06 -14.66 -8.25
N GLU A 193 11.24 -15.28 -8.35
CA GLU A 193 11.48 -16.42 -9.24
C GLU A 193 10.87 -17.73 -8.70
N LEU A 194 11.13 -18.07 -7.44
CA LEU A 194 10.71 -19.34 -6.82
C LEU A 194 9.19 -19.44 -6.68
N SER A 195 8.53 -18.36 -6.33
CA SER A 195 7.08 -18.29 -6.18
C SER A 195 6.38 -17.97 -7.50
N ARG A 196 7.15 -17.72 -8.57
CA ARG A 196 6.64 -17.38 -9.90
C ARG A 196 5.65 -16.22 -9.85
N ARG A 197 6.01 -15.17 -9.09
CA ARG A 197 5.19 -13.97 -8.97
C ARG A 197 5.05 -13.29 -10.34
N PRO A 198 3.88 -12.77 -10.70
CA PRO A 198 3.59 -12.29 -12.05
C PRO A 198 4.08 -10.83 -12.26
N PHE A 199 5.33 -10.57 -11.91
CA PHE A 199 5.99 -9.27 -12.08
C PHE A 199 7.22 -9.42 -12.97
N VAL A 200 7.53 -8.37 -13.72
CA VAL A 200 8.68 -8.34 -14.63
C VAL A 200 9.99 -8.33 -13.84
N ASP A 201 10.00 -7.59 -12.73
CA ASP A 201 11.16 -7.47 -11.85
C ASP A 201 10.73 -7.17 -10.39
N VAL A 202 11.72 -7.10 -9.51
CA VAL A 202 11.52 -6.83 -8.08
C VAL A 202 10.96 -5.43 -7.85
N GLU A 203 11.32 -4.46 -8.67
CA GLU A 203 10.82 -3.09 -8.50
C GLU A 203 9.32 -3.01 -8.78
N GLU A 204 8.83 -3.65 -9.84
CA GLU A 204 7.41 -3.74 -10.14
C GLU A 204 6.66 -4.48 -9.03
N MET A 205 7.22 -5.58 -8.52
CA MET A 205 6.69 -6.32 -7.38
C MET A 205 6.52 -5.43 -6.16
N ASP A 206 7.59 -4.78 -5.73
CA ASP A 206 7.60 -3.92 -4.54
C ASP A 206 6.61 -2.76 -4.68
N LEU A 207 6.64 -2.03 -5.79
CA LEU A 207 5.74 -0.91 -6.03
C LEU A 207 4.27 -1.34 -6.08
N THR A 208 3.97 -2.50 -6.65
CA THR A 208 2.61 -3.04 -6.67
C THR A 208 2.14 -3.37 -5.25
N MET A 209 2.96 -4.05 -4.46
CA MET A 209 2.62 -4.39 -3.07
C MET A 209 2.47 -3.14 -2.20
N ILE A 210 3.39 -2.18 -2.31
CA ILE A 210 3.29 -0.90 -1.60
C ILE A 210 1.99 -0.16 -1.98
N SER A 211 1.69 -0.10 -3.27
CA SER A 211 0.46 0.54 -3.76
C SER A 211 -0.79 -0.13 -3.20
N ASN A 212 -0.85 -1.45 -3.28
CA ASN A 212 -1.98 -2.23 -2.77
C ASN A 212 -2.13 -2.04 -1.25
N TRP A 213 -1.02 -2.09 -0.52
CA TRP A 213 -1.01 -1.86 0.91
C TRP A 213 -1.53 -0.46 1.26
N ASN A 214 -0.90 0.59 0.74
CA ASN A 214 -1.19 1.97 1.12
C ASN A 214 -2.58 2.48 0.66
N LYS A 215 -3.20 1.81 -0.32
CA LYS A 215 -4.57 2.09 -0.75
C LYS A 215 -5.63 1.29 0.00
N THR A 216 -5.21 0.24 0.70
CA THR A 216 -6.10 -0.65 1.47
C THR A 216 -6.03 -0.34 2.95
N VAL A 217 -4.82 -0.18 3.48
CA VAL A 217 -4.51 0.08 4.89
C VAL A 217 -4.31 1.58 5.10
N THR A 218 -4.92 2.13 6.13
CA THR A 218 -4.72 3.53 6.55
C THR A 218 -3.78 3.62 7.75
N ASN A 219 -3.33 4.82 8.10
CA ASN A 219 -2.51 5.03 9.29
C ASN A 219 -3.27 4.88 10.63
N ASN A 220 -4.57 4.61 10.58
CA ASN A 220 -5.37 4.27 11.77
C ASN A 220 -5.50 2.76 11.98
N ASP A 221 -5.10 1.95 11.00
CA ASP A 221 -5.34 0.52 11.01
C ASP A 221 -4.22 -0.26 11.72
N ILE A 222 -4.56 -1.43 12.23
CA ILE A 222 -3.63 -2.38 12.82
C ILE A 222 -3.32 -3.46 11.79
N VAL A 223 -2.05 -3.80 11.61
CA VAL A 223 -1.63 -4.85 10.69
C VAL A 223 -0.95 -5.99 11.46
N PHE A 224 -1.32 -7.22 11.14
CA PHE A 224 -0.62 -8.44 11.52
C PHE A 224 0.13 -8.98 10.30
N HIS A 225 1.44 -9.10 10.41
CA HIS A 225 2.31 -9.67 9.39
C HIS A 225 2.88 -11.00 9.88
N ALA A 226 2.61 -12.07 9.16
CA ALA A 226 3.01 -13.42 9.59
C ALA A 226 4.42 -13.83 9.13
N GLY A 227 5.32 -12.87 8.88
CA GLY A 227 6.74 -13.12 8.67
C GLY A 227 7.23 -13.01 7.23
N ASP A 228 8.55 -13.05 7.09
CA ASP A 228 9.29 -12.88 5.84
C ASP A 228 8.94 -11.56 5.14
N PHE A 229 9.29 -10.47 5.83
CA PHE A 229 8.88 -9.13 5.46
C PHE A 229 9.71 -8.56 4.29
N CYS A 230 11.03 -8.67 4.37
CA CYS A 230 11.95 -8.01 3.43
C CYS A 230 13.17 -8.91 3.16
N ASP A 231 13.90 -8.61 2.09
CA ASP A 231 15.19 -9.20 1.82
C ASP A 231 16.15 -8.95 2.99
N PRO A 232 16.70 -9.99 3.64
CA PRO A 232 17.60 -9.85 4.79
C PRO A 232 18.91 -9.12 4.44
N ASP A 233 19.31 -9.15 3.17
CA ASP A 233 20.52 -8.48 2.70
C ASP A 233 20.31 -6.98 2.42
N ASN A 234 19.05 -6.46 2.54
CA ASN A 234 18.71 -5.08 2.23
C ASN A 234 18.09 -4.31 3.41
N LEU A 235 18.86 -4.12 4.48
CA LEU A 235 18.41 -3.38 5.67
C LEU A 235 17.94 -1.94 5.41
N PRO A 236 18.57 -1.15 4.49
CA PRO A 236 18.05 0.16 4.13
C PRO A 236 16.64 0.11 3.51
N LEU A 237 16.34 -0.92 2.71
CA LEU A 237 15.00 -1.13 2.17
C LEU A 237 14.02 -1.46 3.27
N LEU A 238 14.37 -2.34 4.21
CA LEU A 238 13.54 -2.69 5.34
C LEU A 238 13.12 -1.43 6.13
N GLN A 239 14.07 -0.59 6.52
CA GLN A 239 13.77 0.66 7.23
C GLN A 239 12.84 1.57 6.42
N ARG A 240 13.10 1.71 5.12
CA ARG A 240 12.25 2.50 4.21
C ARG A 240 10.83 1.94 4.14
N MET A 241 10.64 0.62 4.05
CA MET A 241 9.31 0.00 4.02
C MET A 241 8.56 0.26 5.31
N LEU A 242 9.17 0.05 6.46
CA LEU A 242 8.56 0.31 7.76
C LEU A 242 8.14 1.79 7.96
N LEU A 243 8.84 2.71 7.30
CA LEU A 243 8.49 4.14 7.32
C LEU A 243 7.44 4.52 6.27
N SER A 244 7.34 3.79 5.16
CA SER A 244 6.51 4.16 3.99
C SER A 244 5.14 3.52 3.99
N LEU A 245 4.99 2.34 4.59
CA LEU A 245 3.71 1.62 4.63
C LEU A 245 2.78 2.23 5.67
N ASN A 246 1.49 2.25 5.36
CA ASN A 246 0.46 2.77 6.25
C ASN A 246 0.12 1.74 7.33
N PHE A 247 0.14 2.13 8.58
CA PHE A 247 -0.41 1.41 9.74
C PHE A 247 -0.31 2.30 11.00
N SER A 248 -1.18 2.09 11.96
CA SER A 248 -1.05 2.65 13.32
C SER A 248 -0.17 1.75 14.20
N GLU A 249 -0.32 0.44 14.05
CA GLU A 249 0.44 -0.58 14.75
C GLU A 249 0.71 -1.76 13.83
N LEU A 250 1.96 -2.22 13.79
CA LEU A 250 2.37 -3.44 13.10
C LEU A 250 2.72 -4.52 14.13
N ASN A 251 1.96 -5.61 14.11
CA ASN A 251 2.24 -6.82 14.88
C ASN A 251 2.95 -7.83 13.94
N TRP A 252 4.26 -7.95 14.07
CA TRP A 252 5.10 -8.70 13.15
C TRP A 252 5.62 -9.97 13.79
N THR A 253 5.10 -11.11 13.36
CA THR A 253 5.66 -12.44 13.68
C THR A 253 6.87 -12.66 12.78
N LEU A 254 8.02 -13.00 13.35
CA LEU A 254 9.27 -13.19 12.61
C LEU A 254 9.22 -14.50 11.81
N GLY A 255 9.43 -14.41 10.50
CA GLY A 255 9.64 -15.54 9.61
C GLY A 255 11.08 -16.06 9.65
N ASN A 256 11.39 -17.08 8.85
CA ASN A 256 12.72 -17.67 8.84
C ASN A 256 13.79 -16.69 8.32
N TYR A 257 13.50 -15.87 7.32
CA TYR A 257 14.42 -14.82 6.85
C TYR A 257 14.56 -13.68 7.87
N ASP A 258 13.46 -13.29 8.53
CA ASP A 258 13.48 -12.25 9.55
C ASP A 258 14.33 -12.68 10.78
N ARG A 259 14.26 -13.95 11.16
CA ARG A 259 15.04 -14.48 12.29
C ARG A 259 16.56 -14.47 12.05
N GLU A 260 17.00 -14.62 10.79
CA GLU A 260 18.42 -14.53 10.42
C GLU A 260 19.01 -13.15 10.77
N ILE A 261 18.21 -12.09 10.66
CA ILE A 261 18.62 -10.71 10.94
C ILE A 261 17.86 -10.07 12.12
N LYS A 262 17.37 -10.87 13.06
CA LYS A 262 16.55 -10.41 14.21
C LYS A 262 17.17 -9.24 14.97
N ASN A 263 18.48 -9.28 15.20
CA ASN A 263 19.16 -8.23 15.95
C ASN A 263 19.17 -6.89 15.20
N GLU A 264 19.31 -6.93 13.90
CA GLU A 264 19.26 -5.77 13.00
C GLU A 264 17.84 -5.20 12.92
N ILE A 265 16.83 -6.07 12.81
CA ILE A 265 15.42 -5.68 12.87
C ILE A 265 15.12 -4.94 14.17
N VAL A 266 15.54 -5.49 15.33
CA VAL A 266 15.34 -4.85 16.63
C VAL A 266 15.98 -3.46 16.69
N LYS A 267 17.20 -3.30 16.15
CA LYS A 267 17.88 -1.99 16.10
C LYS A 267 17.09 -0.98 15.24
N ILE A 268 16.61 -1.40 14.06
CA ILE A 268 15.82 -0.56 13.16
C ILE A 268 14.51 -0.18 13.83
N VAL A 269 13.77 -1.13 14.38
CA VAL A 269 12.50 -0.89 15.06
C VAL A 269 12.68 0.09 16.22
N ASN A 270 13.71 -0.07 17.03
CA ASN A 270 14.02 0.84 18.13
C ASN A 270 14.37 2.26 17.63
N SER A 271 15.09 2.37 16.50
CA SER A 271 15.47 3.68 15.94
C SER A 271 14.27 4.49 15.42
N ILE A 272 13.18 3.83 15.05
CA ILE A 272 11.96 4.46 14.53
C ILE A 272 10.78 4.41 15.54
N SER A 273 11.02 3.96 16.76
CA SER A 273 9.97 3.75 17.78
C SER A 273 9.25 5.03 18.21
N SER A 274 9.86 6.21 18.01
CA SER A 274 9.21 7.50 18.25
C SER A 274 8.12 7.84 17.22
N VAL A 275 8.15 7.21 16.04
CA VAL A 275 7.26 7.51 14.91
C VAL A 275 6.45 6.30 14.44
N ARG A 276 6.81 5.09 14.87
CA ARG A 276 6.16 3.84 14.46
C ARG A 276 5.98 2.90 15.64
N LYS A 277 4.78 2.35 15.78
CA LYS A 277 4.47 1.33 16.78
C LYS A 277 4.56 -0.05 16.14
N ILE A 278 5.65 -0.77 16.46
CA ILE A 278 5.92 -2.11 15.92
C ILE A 278 6.16 -3.05 17.09
N ARG A 279 5.49 -4.20 17.08
CA ARG A 279 5.70 -5.29 18.03
C ARG A 279 6.20 -6.50 17.29
N LEU A 280 7.28 -7.09 17.79
CA LEU A 280 7.89 -8.29 17.23
C LEU A 280 7.51 -9.51 18.06
N TYR A 281 7.22 -10.62 17.39
CA TYR A 281 6.88 -11.90 18.00
C TYR A 281 7.76 -12.99 17.39
N ASP A 282 8.37 -13.82 18.24
CA ASP A 282 9.20 -14.94 17.81
C ASP A 282 8.59 -16.27 18.29
N ASN A 283 7.94 -16.98 17.39
CA ASN A 283 7.24 -18.22 17.70
C ASN A 283 8.17 -19.31 18.20
N THR A 284 9.46 -19.29 17.82
CA THR A 284 10.47 -20.23 18.33
C THR A 284 10.77 -20.03 19.81
N GLN A 285 10.38 -18.86 20.36
CA GLN A 285 10.52 -18.53 21.78
C GLN A 285 9.16 -18.51 22.51
N ASN A 286 8.13 -19.13 21.93
CA ASN A 286 6.76 -19.14 22.45
C ASN A 286 6.11 -17.74 22.56
N GLU A 287 6.56 -16.79 21.75
CA GLU A 287 5.95 -15.46 21.62
C GLU A 287 5.01 -15.47 20.42
N PHE A 288 3.71 -15.34 20.65
CA PHE A 288 2.68 -15.40 19.62
C PHE A 288 1.86 -14.12 19.57
N ALA A 289 1.70 -13.59 18.37
CA ALA A 289 0.69 -12.56 18.11
C ALA A 289 -0.70 -13.21 18.16
N LYS A 290 -1.58 -12.68 19.00
CA LYS A 290 -2.95 -13.21 19.20
C LYS A 290 -3.95 -12.08 19.10
N ILE A 291 -5.09 -12.38 18.50
CA ILE A 291 -6.22 -11.45 18.41
C ILE A 291 -7.55 -12.17 18.51
N SER A 292 -8.47 -11.60 19.29
CA SER A 292 -9.87 -12.04 19.35
C SER A 292 -10.72 -11.01 18.65
N CYS A 293 -11.35 -11.37 17.54
CA CYS A 293 -12.20 -10.48 16.77
C CYS A 293 -13.20 -11.26 15.92
N ALA A 294 -14.30 -10.63 15.54
CA ALA A 294 -15.37 -11.24 14.74
C ALA A 294 -15.89 -12.60 15.30
N GLY A 295 -15.83 -12.79 16.62
CA GLY A 295 -16.29 -14.01 17.30
C GLY A 295 -15.29 -15.19 17.23
N HIS A 296 -14.08 -14.96 16.80
CA HIS A 296 -13.02 -15.98 16.69
C HIS A 296 -11.74 -15.54 17.40
N ASN A 297 -10.95 -16.53 17.81
CA ASN A 297 -9.61 -16.35 18.37
C ASN A 297 -8.56 -16.76 17.33
N TYR A 298 -7.67 -15.85 16.97
CA TYR A 298 -6.62 -16.09 15.98
C TYR A 298 -5.24 -16.06 16.64
N VAL A 299 -4.36 -16.95 16.17
CA VAL A 299 -2.94 -16.96 16.47
C VAL A 299 -2.18 -16.82 15.16
N VAL A 300 -1.33 -15.82 15.08
CA VAL A 300 -0.51 -15.55 13.89
C VAL A 300 0.85 -16.23 14.07
N VAL A 301 1.17 -17.13 13.15
CA VAL A 301 2.43 -17.89 13.12
C VAL A 301 3.05 -17.73 11.73
N HIS A 302 4.36 -17.97 11.61
CA HIS A 302 4.96 -17.97 10.28
C HIS A 302 4.83 -19.37 9.64
N GLU A 303 5.28 -20.39 10.31
CA GLU A 303 5.34 -21.75 9.75
C GLU A 303 4.10 -22.56 10.12
N PRO A 304 3.42 -23.21 9.17
CA PRO A 304 2.22 -24.02 9.49
C PRO A 304 2.52 -25.29 10.29
N CYS A 305 3.79 -25.68 10.46
CA CYS A 305 4.21 -26.78 11.32
C CYS A 305 4.21 -26.40 12.81
N ASP A 306 4.18 -25.13 13.16
CA ASP A 306 4.08 -24.65 14.55
C ASP A 306 2.68 -24.95 15.16
N LEU A 307 1.82 -25.65 14.41
CA LEU A 307 0.45 -25.98 14.76
C LEU A 307 0.29 -27.25 15.62
N GLU A 308 1.33 -27.79 16.20
CA GLU A 308 1.27 -28.97 17.08
C GLU A 308 0.56 -28.72 18.42
N TYR A 309 0.20 -27.48 18.69
CA TYR A 309 -0.58 -27.15 19.88
C TYR A 309 -2.05 -27.57 19.69
N ASP A 310 -2.56 -28.39 20.58
CA ASP A 310 -3.98 -28.75 20.69
C ASP A 310 -4.80 -27.51 21.09
N VAL A 311 -5.07 -26.67 20.12
CA VAL A 311 -5.75 -25.40 20.32
C VAL A 311 -7.16 -25.55 19.82
N LYS A 312 -8.01 -26.20 20.65
CA LYS A 312 -9.43 -26.44 20.32
C LYS A 312 -10.23 -25.17 20.03
N ASP A 313 -9.74 -24.02 20.47
CA ASP A 313 -10.46 -22.75 20.44
C ASP A 313 -9.76 -21.66 19.62
N HIS A 314 -8.68 -21.98 18.87
CA HIS A 314 -7.92 -21.01 18.10
C HIS A 314 -7.81 -21.43 16.64
N LEU A 315 -7.77 -20.44 15.78
CA LEU A 315 -7.48 -20.57 14.35
C LEU A 315 -6.11 -19.98 14.05
N PHE A 316 -5.36 -20.66 13.23
CA PHE A 316 -4.01 -20.22 12.86
C PHE A 316 -4.01 -19.48 11.54
N LEU A 317 -3.40 -18.32 11.56
CA LEU A 317 -3.11 -17.53 10.37
C LEU A 317 -1.61 -17.62 10.12
N TYR A 318 -1.22 -18.20 8.99
CA TYR A 318 0.18 -18.56 8.73
C TYR A 318 0.68 -18.02 7.39
N GLY A 319 1.99 -18.09 7.16
CA GLY A 319 2.67 -17.80 5.91
C GLY A 319 3.56 -18.96 5.45
N HIS A 320 4.76 -18.63 4.97
CA HIS A 320 5.87 -19.53 4.64
C HIS A 320 5.68 -20.38 3.38
N ILE A 321 4.49 -20.82 3.07
CA ILE A 321 4.23 -21.81 2.00
C ILE A 321 3.85 -21.19 0.65
N HIS A 322 3.83 -19.86 0.56
CA HIS A 322 3.67 -19.10 -0.68
C HIS A 322 2.57 -19.65 -1.61
N GLY A 323 1.38 -19.81 -1.07
CA GLY A 323 0.27 -20.25 -1.89
C GLY A 323 0.26 -21.73 -2.28
N ARG A 324 1.02 -22.61 -1.65
CA ARG A 324 0.99 -24.05 -1.94
C ARG A 324 -0.19 -24.78 -1.31
N ALA A 325 -0.76 -24.24 -0.23
CA ALA A 325 -1.95 -24.76 0.42
C ALA A 325 -2.73 -23.64 1.08
N PHE A 326 -3.82 -23.18 0.47
CA PHE A 326 -4.63 -22.06 0.95
C PHE A 326 -5.16 -22.29 2.37
N ALA A 327 -5.63 -23.48 2.67
CA ALA A 327 -6.20 -23.80 3.98
C ALA A 327 -5.68 -25.13 4.50
N LYS A 328 -5.52 -25.21 5.82
CA LYS A 328 -5.33 -26.42 6.60
C LYS A 328 -6.45 -26.50 7.64
N ARG A 329 -6.60 -27.67 8.29
CA ARG A 329 -7.72 -27.96 9.19
C ARG A 329 -8.08 -26.85 10.19
N ASN A 330 -7.07 -26.16 10.73
CA ASN A 330 -7.25 -25.15 11.77
C ASN A 330 -6.74 -23.77 11.37
N GLY A 331 -6.62 -23.46 10.08
CA GLY A 331 -6.12 -22.17 9.65
C GLY A 331 -5.94 -22.02 8.15
N PHE A 332 -5.51 -20.84 7.72
CA PHE A 332 -5.27 -20.56 6.31
C PHE A 332 -4.06 -19.66 6.09
N ASP A 333 -3.58 -19.67 4.85
CA ASP A 333 -2.39 -18.97 4.39
C ASP A 333 -2.66 -17.49 4.17
N LEU A 334 -1.87 -16.64 4.83
CA LEU A 334 -1.86 -15.19 4.67
C LEU A 334 -0.89 -14.71 3.58
N ALA A 335 -0.14 -15.63 2.96
CA ALA A 335 0.85 -15.23 1.97
C ALA A 335 0.23 -14.33 0.91
N THR A 336 0.88 -13.21 0.68
CA THR A 336 0.42 -12.18 -0.26
C THR A 336 0.14 -12.73 -1.66
N ASP A 337 0.78 -13.85 -2.01
CA ASP A 337 0.62 -14.60 -3.27
C ASP A 337 -0.83 -15.06 -3.50
N TYR A 338 -1.58 -15.43 -2.46
CA TYR A 338 -3.01 -15.78 -2.55
C TYR A 338 -3.94 -14.57 -2.62
N HIS A 339 -3.52 -13.46 -2.03
CA HIS A 339 -4.37 -12.32 -1.78
C HIS A 339 -4.10 -11.18 -2.77
N ARG A 340 -3.67 -11.50 -3.99
CA ARG A 340 -3.38 -10.53 -5.05
C ARG A 340 -2.42 -9.42 -4.60
N TYR A 341 -1.43 -9.81 -3.77
CA TYR A 341 -0.42 -8.89 -3.23
C TYR A 341 -1.02 -7.70 -2.45
N THR A 342 -2.11 -7.96 -1.73
CA THR A 342 -2.88 -6.96 -0.96
C THR A 342 -3.15 -7.50 0.44
N PRO A 343 -2.94 -6.73 1.52
CA PRO A 343 -3.39 -7.11 2.86
C PRO A 343 -4.91 -7.34 2.90
N ILE A 344 -5.35 -8.39 3.59
CA ILE A 344 -6.76 -8.74 3.73
C ILE A 344 -7.33 -8.22 5.05
N SER A 345 -8.59 -7.81 5.05
CA SER A 345 -9.27 -7.30 6.24
C SER A 345 -9.67 -8.41 7.19
N ILE A 346 -9.95 -8.05 8.44
CA ILE A 346 -10.53 -8.99 9.42
C ILE A 346 -11.87 -9.55 8.95
N ASP A 347 -12.64 -8.80 8.17
CA ASP A 347 -13.91 -9.27 7.61
C ASP A 347 -13.68 -10.37 6.59
N ASP A 348 -12.65 -10.25 5.75
CA ASP A 348 -12.24 -11.31 4.82
C ASP A 348 -11.78 -12.56 5.57
N VAL A 349 -10.96 -12.36 6.62
CA VAL A 349 -10.48 -13.45 7.49
C VAL A 349 -11.65 -14.14 8.16
N ALA A 350 -12.60 -13.40 8.71
CA ALA A 350 -13.82 -13.96 9.33
C ALA A 350 -14.68 -14.70 8.32
N TRP A 351 -14.81 -14.17 7.11
CA TRP A 351 -15.53 -14.84 6.04
C TRP A 351 -14.89 -16.19 5.67
N PHE A 352 -13.57 -16.22 5.45
CA PHE A 352 -12.82 -17.46 5.20
C PHE A 352 -12.96 -18.45 6.36
N THR A 353 -12.86 -17.98 7.60
CA THR A 353 -13.03 -18.79 8.80
C THR A 353 -14.40 -19.44 8.85
N ASN A 354 -15.46 -18.69 8.57
CA ASN A 354 -16.82 -19.23 8.54
C ASN A 354 -17.02 -20.22 7.38
N ALA A 355 -16.41 -19.96 6.22
CA ALA A 355 -16.45 -20.88 5.09
C ALA A 355 -15.74 -22.20 5.42
N MET A 356 -14.59 -22.14 6.12
CA MET A 356 -13.83 -23.31 6.56
C MET A 356 -14.53 -24.13 7.67
N ARG A 357 -15.48 -23.55 8.38
CA ARG A 357 -16.25 -24.25 9.44
C ARG A 357 -16.90 -25.53 8.94
N TYR A 358 -17.18 -25.59 7.65
CA TYR A 358 -17.77 -26.75 6.98
C TYR A 358 -16.74 -27.52 6.16
N TRP A 359 -15.45 -27.16 6.28
CA TRP A 359 -14.37 -27.85 5.57
C TRP A 359 -14.14 -29.21 6.20
N ASP A 360 -14.38 -30.24 5.45
CA ASP A 360 -14.03 -31.61 5.80
C ASP A 360 -13.10 -32.15 4.71
N GLU A 361 -11.86 -32.36 5.04
CA GLU A 361 -10.85 -32.88 4.12
C GLU A 361 -11.25 -34.26 3.57
N ASN A 362 -12.13 -34.98 4.27
CA ASN A 362 -12.56 -36.33 3.94
C ASN A 362 -13.85 -36.39 3.13
N VAL A 363 -14.63 -35.31 3.04
CA VAL A 363 -15.93 -35.29 2.34
C VAL A 363 -15.87 -35.87 0.93
N TYR A 364 -14.81 -35.55 0.19
CA TYR A 364 -14.63 -36.06 -1.17
C TYR A 364 -14.18 -37.54 -1.15
N THR A 365 -13.30 -37.90 -0.21
CA THR A 365 -12.77 -39.26 -0.06
C THR A 365 -13.87 -40.22 0.40
N ASP A 366 -14.74 -39.81 1.28
CA ASP A 366 -15.89 -40.59 1.77
C ASP A 366 -16.93 -40.81 0.68
N ARG A 367 -17.14 -39.83 -0.19
CA ARG A 367 -18.01 -39.97 -1.37
C ARG A 367 -17.46 -40.90 -2.44
N VAL A 368 -16.11 -40.94 -2.59
CA VAL A 368 -15.45 -41.80 -3.58
C VAL A 368 -15.20 -43.20 -3.03
N ASN A 369 -15.10 -43.37 -1.71
CA ASN A 369 -14.85 -44.66 -1.07
C ASN A 369 -15.79 -44.88 0.14
N PRO A 370 -17.11 -45.02 -0.07
CA PRO A 370 -18.09 -45.13 1.00
C PRO A 370 -18.02 -46.40 1.85
N GLY A 371 -16.99 -47.20 1.75
CA GLY A 371 -16.83 -48.47 2.48
C GLY A 371 -15.57 -48.61 3.33
N LYS A 372 -14.75 -47.56 3.49
CA LYS A 372 -13.50 -47.66 4.27
C LYS A 372 -13.58 -47.26 5.74
N HIS A 373 -14.75 -46.84 6.21
CA HIS A 373 -14.97 -46.43 7.62
C HIS A 373 -16.07 -47.27 8.29
N GLN A 374 -16.08 -48.59 8.04
CA GLN A 374 -16.80 -49.57 8.90
C GLN A 374 -15.82 -50.35 9.76
#